data_82944b0ac389d7edd0655682c584e029
#
_entry.id   82944b0ac389d7edd0655682c584e029
#
_cell.length_a   1.000
_cell.length_b   1.000
_cell.length_c   1.000
_cell.angle_alpha   90.00
_cell.angle_beta   90.00
_cell.angle_gamma   90.00
#
_symmetry.space_group_name_H-M   'P 1'
#
loop_
_entity.id
_entity.type
_entity.pdbx_description
1 polymer ?
#
loop_
_entity_poly.entity_id
_entity_poly.type
_entity_poly.pdbx_seq_one_letter_code
_entity_poly.pdbx_strand_id
1 'polypeptide(L)'
;KVNPYGFRLGITTDWKSRWFATRQEYSENLFQDWKVRDYLMNELPHAAISRVEVERTRDRVRVDVHTARPGIVIGRKGAEADRLRAGLSQITGNHAVQLNIQEIKEPELDAALIAQGVADQLAGRVAFRRAMKRAVQNAQKAGGLGIRVQCSGRLGGAEMSRTEWYREGRVPLHTLRADIDYGFREARTTYGRIGVKVWIYKGDILPYKSLLEDKITKEAAMAAGETSGQTKPRTVVSSAAARRRTEATEAPEVPDTEAPAAETPDADPA
;
A
#
# COMPACT_ATOMS: atom_id res chain seq x y z
N LYS A 1 20.70 5.99 -18.45
CA LYS A 1 20.40 5.90 -17.00
C LYS A 1 19.81 4.53 -16.74
N VAL A 2 20.33 3.83 -15.75
CA VAL A 2 19.82 2.53 -15.33
C VAL A 2 18.47 2.71 -14.64
N ASN A 3 17.57 1.72 -14.76
CA ASN A 3 16.33 1.70 -14.04
C ASN A 3 16.63 1.61 -12.54
N PRO A 4 16.12 2.52 -11.69
CA PRO A 4 16.40 2.51 -10.25
C PRO A 4 15.99 1.22 -9.56
N TYR A 5 14.86 0.64 -9.97
CA TYR A 5 14.38 -0.64 -9.46
C TYR A 5 15.36 -1.78 -9.80
N GLY A 6 15.76 -1.90 -11.08
CA GLY A 6 16.70 -2.94 -11.50
C GLY A 6 18.09 -2.80 -10.86
N PHE A 7 18.56 -1.57 -10.61
CA PHE A 7 19.84 -1.31 -9.95
C PHE A 7 19.86 -1.78 -8.49
N ARG A 8 18.72 -1.75 -7.82
CA ARG A 8 18.55 -2.07 -6.39
C ARG A 8 17.98 -3.46 -6.12
N LEU A 9 17.61 -4.18 -7.17
CA LEU A 9 16.97 -5.48 -7.07
C LEU A 9 17.90 -6.51 -6.41
N GLY A 10 17.40 -7.21 -5.40
CA GLY A 10 18.14 -8.17 -4.60
C GLY A 10 19.04 -7.55 -3.51
N ILE A 11 19.08 -6.22 -3.36
CA ILE A 11 19.86 -5.53 -2.33
C ILE A 11 18.93 -4.75 -1.40
N THR A 12 18.21 -3.74 -1.93
CA THR A 12 17.27 -2.94 -1.17
C THR A 12 15.82 -3.19 -1.56
N THR A 13 15.59 -3.75 -2.74
CA THR A 13 14.27 -4.03 -3.29
C THR A 13 14.17 -5.51 -3.63
N ASP A 14 13.04 -6.11 -3.28
CA ASP A 14 12.81 -7.53 -3.51
C ASP A 14 12.13 -7.80 -4.87
N TRP A 15 12.12 -9.08 -5.28
CA TRP A 15 11.53 -9.56 -6.52
C TRP A 15 10.01 -9.53 -6.46
N LYS A 16 9.35 -9.19 -7.58
CA LYS A 16 7.88 -9.22 -7.69
C LYS A 16 7.32 -10.61 -8.00
N SER A 17 8.16 -11.52 -8.49
CA SER A 17 7.81 -12.92 -8.69
C SER A 17 8.81 -13.78 -7.93
N ARG A 18 8.32 -14.66 -7.08
CA ARG A 18 9.12 -15.53 -6.19
C ARG A 18 8.74 -16.96 -6.44
N TRP A 19 9.45 -17.62 -7.35
CA TRP A 19 9.27 -19.03 -7.67
C TRP A 19 10.47 -19.57 -8.43
N PHE A 20 10.59 -20.89 -8.41
CA PHE A 20 11.59 -21.63 -9.15
C PHE A 20 10.88 -22.65 -10.06
N ALA A 21 11.36 -22.82 -11.30
CA ALA A 21 10.81 -23.77 -12.25
C ALA A 21 11.89 -24.30 -13.19
N THR A 22 11.63 -25.43 -13.84
CA THR A 22 12.45 -26.01 -14.90
C THR A 22 12.41 -25.12 -16.15
N ARG A 23 13.30 -25.38 -17.12
CA ARG A 23 13.44 -24.51 -18.30
C ARG A 23 12.14 -24.36 -19.10
N GLN A 24 11.37 -25.42 -19.26
CA GLN A 24 10.11 -25.40 -20.01
C GLN A 24 9.01 -24.69 -19.21
N GLU A 25 8.80 -25.10 -17.98
CA GLU A 25 7.82 -24.49 -17.07
C GLU A 25 8.11 -23.03 -16.78
N TYR A 26 9.39 -22.63 -16.82
CA TYR A 26 9.79 -21.25 -16.59
C TYR A 26 9.16 -20.27 -17.60
N SER A 27 9.19 -20.62 -18.88
CA SER A 27 8.62 -19.76 -19.94
C SER A 27 7.09 -19.65 -19.82
N GLU A 28 6.42 -20.75 -19.48
CA GLU A 28 4.98 -20.77 -19.28
C GLU A 28 4.56 -19.97 -18.06
N ASN A 29 5.23 -20.18 -16.93
CA ASN A 29 4.96 -19.44 -15.69
C ASN A 29 5.20 -17.92 -15.86
N LEU A 30 6.26 -17.53 -16.57
CA LEU A 30 6.54 -16.12 -16.85
C LEU A 30 5.42 -15.48 -17.68
N PHE A 31 4.92 -16.19 -18.68
CA PHE A 31 3.83 -15.71 -19.52
C PHE A 31 2.50 -15.65 -18.75
N GLN A 32 2.24 -16.64 -17.89
CA GLN A 32 1.07 -16.63 -17.00
C GLN A 32 1.15 -15.46 -16.01
N ASP A 33 2.31 -15.19 -15.41
CA ASP A 33 2.50 -14.07 -14.48
C ASP A 33 2.26 -12.71 -15.17
N TRP A 34 2.68 -12.60 -16.44
CA TRP A 34 2.38 -11.41 -17.23
C TRP A 34 0.87 -11.25 -17.45
N LYS A 35 0.18 -12.34 -17.84
CA LYS A 35 -1.29 -12.34 -18.02
C LYS A 35 -2.02 -12.00 -16.73
N VAL A 36 -1.60 -12.55 -15.59
CA VAL A 36 -2.16 -12.25 -14.27
C VAL A 36 -2.08 -10.76 -13.95
N ARG A 37 -0.92 -10.14 -14.18
CA ARG A 37 -0.74 -8.71 -13.95
C ARG A 37 -1.59 -7.86 -14.89
N ASP A 38 -1.60 -8.21 -16.17
CA ASP A 38 -2.40 -7.50 -17.18
C ASP A 38 -3.90 -7.59 -16.89
N TYR A 39 -4.39 -8.78 -16.54
CA TYR A 39 -5.77 -9.02 -16.15
C TYR A 39 -6.18 -8.15 -14.96
N LEU A 40 -5.41 -8.17 -13.87
CA LEU A 40 -5.73 -7.39 -12.66
C LEU A 40 -5.69 -5.88 -12.91
N MET A 41 -4.77 -5.41 -13.74
CA MET A 41 -4.68 -3.97 -14.07
C MET A 41 -5.81 -3.49 -14.97
N ASN A 42 -6.32 -4.35 -15.87
CA ASN A 42 -7.41 -4.02 -16.78
C ASN A 42 -8.80 -4.12 -16.11
N GLU A 43 -9.01 -5.14 -15.25
CA GLU A 43 -10.27 -5.31 -14.52
C GLU A 43 -10.48 -4.24 -13.44
N LEU A 44 -9.39 -3.76 -12.84
CA LEU A 44 -9.44 -2.86 -11.69
C LEU A 44 -8.76 -1.50 -11.93
N PRO A 45 -9.15 -0.72 -12.94
CA PRO A 45 -8.51 0.56 -13.24
C PRO A 45 -8.63 1.59 -12.10
N HIS A 46 -9.70 1.51 -11.31
CA HIS A 46 -9.99 2.46 -10.22
C HIS A 46 -9.49 2.02 -8.85
N ALA A 47 -8.97 0.81 -8.73
CA ALA A 47 -8.48 0.28 -7.45
C ALA A 47 -7.13 0.88 -7.01
N ALA A 48 -6.46 1.64 -7.88
CA ALA A 48 -5.13 2.19 -7.60
C ALA A 48 -4.13 1.10 -7.17
N ILE A 49 -3.90 0.14 -8.07
CA ILE A 49 -2.95 -0.95 -7.84
C ILE A 49 -1.53 -0.42 -8.09
N SER A 50 -0.68 -0.55 -7.08
CA SER A 50 0.75 -0.22 -7.18
C SER A 50 1.56 -1.34 -7.81
N ARG A 51 1.50 -2.51 -7.18
CA ARG A 51 2.24 -3.70 -7.63
C ARG A 51 1.46 -4.97 -7.36
N VAL A 52 1.78 -6.00 -8.13
CA VAL A 52 1.26 -7.36 -7.97
C VAL A 52 2.46 -8.29 -7.80
N GLU A 53 2.51 -8.98 -6.68
CA GLU A 53 3.52 -9.97 -6.37
C GLU A 53 2.93 -11.37 -6.58
N VAL A 54 3.71 -12.28 -7.19
CA VAL A 54 3.27 -13.64 -7.47
C VAL A 54 4.25 -14.62 -6.84
N GLU A 55 3.74 -15.49 -6.01
CA GLU A 55 4.48 -16.57 -5.38
C GLU A 55 3.89 -17.91 -5.82
N ARG A 56 4.75 -18.83 -6.28
CA ARG A 56 4.32 -20.13 -6.73
C ARG A 56 5.00 -21.23 -5.92
N THR A 57 4.21 -22.10 -5.38
CA THR A 57 4.61 -23.39 -4.81
C THR A 57 4.10 -24.50 -5.73
N ARG A 58 4.46 -25.75 -5.47
CA ARG A 58 4.02 -26.90 -6.29
C ARG A 58 2.50 -26.93 -6.49
N ASP A 59 1.74 -26.68 -5.43
CA ASP A 59 0.28 -26.88 -5.41
C ASP A 59 -0.52 -25.58 -5.39
N ARG A 60 0.10 -24.46 -5.10
CA ARG A 60 -0.60 -23.16 -4.87
C ARG A 60 0.05 -22.02 -5.63
N VAL A 61 -0.79 -21.14 -6.10
CA VAL A 61 -0.37 -19.84 -6.62
C VAL A 61 -0.93 -18.75 -5.70
N ARG A 62 -0.05 -17.99 -5.07
CA ARG A 62 -0.40 -16.87 -4.24
C ARG A 62 -0.15 -15.58 -5.00
N VAL A 63 -1.16 -14.73 -5.06
CA VAL A 63 -1.11 -13.43 -5.71
C VAL A 63 -1.40 -12.36 -4.67
N ASP A 64 -0.40 -11.55 -4.36
CA ASP A 64 -0.50 -10.44 -3.43
C ASP A 64 -0.69 -9.14 -4.21
N VAL A 65 -1.83 -8.48 -4.01
CA VAL A 65 -2.20 -7.23 -4.69
C VAL A 65 -2.05 -6.08 -3.71
N HIS A 66 -1.10 -5.18 -3.97
CA HIS A 66 -0.91 -3.96 -3.19
C HIS A 66 -1.74 -2.84 -3.78
N THR A 67 -2.70 -2.35 -3.03
CA THR A 67 -3.67 -1.34 -3.46
C THR A 67 -3.87 -0.24 -2.42
N ALA A 68 -4.16 0.97 -2.88
CA ALA A 68 -4.57 2.07 -2.00
C ALA A 68 -6.08 2.04 -1.67
N ARG A 69 -6.87 1.24 -2.41
CA ARG A 69 -8.33 1.16 -2.24
C ARG A 69 -8.80 -0.28 -2.16
N PRO A 70 -8.51 -0.99 -1.05
CA PRO A 70 -8.83 -2.41 -0.91
C PRO A 70 -10.33 -2.70 -1.04
N GLY A 71 -11.18 -1.79 -0.62
CA GLY A 71 -12.64 -1.96 -0.71
C GLY A 71 -13.16 -2.16 -2.14
N ILE A 72 -12.50 -1.58 -3.16
CA ILE A 72 -12.87 -1.78 -4.57
C ILE A 72 -12.52 -3.19 -5.04
N VAL A 73 -11.38 -3.71 -4.58
CA VAL A 73 -10.90 -5.06 -4.95
C VAL A 73 -11.71 -6.15 -4.27
N ILE A 74 -12.12 -5.92 -3.02
CA ILE A 74 -12.95 -6.86 -2.26
C ILE A 74 -14.38 -6.88 -2.80
N GLY A 75 -14.92 -5.68 -3.12
CA GLY A 75 -16.30 -5.52 -3.53
C GLY A 75 -17.33 -5.76 -2.42
N ARG A 76 -18.61 -5.73 -2.79
CA ARG A 76 -19.69 -6.00 -1.83
C ARG A 76 -19.69 -7.47 -1.43
N LYS A 77 -19.55 -7.75 -0.13
CA LYS A 77 -19.54 -9.11 0.44
C LYS A 77 -18.47 -10.04 -0.18
N GLY A 78 -17.41 -9.51 -0.80
CA GLY A 78 -16.36 -10.30 -1.41
C GLY A 78 -16.61 -10.77 -2.84
N ALA A 79 -17.71 -10.38 -3.47
CA ALA A 79 -18.10 -10.85 -4.81
C ALA A 79 -17.05 -10.55 -5.90
N GLU A 80 -16.42 -9.36 -5.86
CA GLU A 80 -15.37 -9.00 -6.81
C GLU A 80 -14.10 -9.83 -6.58
N ALA A 81 -13.73 -10.06 -5.32
CA ALA A 81 -12.56 -10.90 -4.99
C ALA A 81 -12.75 -12.35 -5.48
N ASP A 82 -13.97 -12.90 -5.37
CA ASP A 82 -14.28 -14.25 -5.84
C ASP A 82 -14.29 -14.31 -7.37
N ARG A 83 -14.83 -13.28 -8.04
CA ARG A 83 -14.77 -13.14 -9.50
C ARG A 83 -13.33 -13.08 -9.99
N LEU A 84 -12.48 -12.28 -9.35
CA LEU A 84 -11.07 -12.17 -9.68
C LEU A 84 -10.34 -13.50 -9.47
N ARG A 85 -10.63 -14.21 -8.37
CA ARG A 85 -10.05 -15.53 -8.08
C ARG A 85 -10.42 -16.54 -9.17
N ALA A 86 -11.67 -16.55 -9.62
CA ALA A 86 -12.11 -17.42 -10.72
C ALA A 86 -11.36 -17.10 -12.03
N GLY A 87 -11.21 -15.81 -12.39
CA GLY A 87 -10.44 -15.39 -13.56
C GLY A 87 -8.96 -15.75 -13.47
N LEU A 88 -8.35 -15.58 -12.30
CA LEU A 88 -6.97 -15.99 -12.06
C LEU A 88 -6.77 -17.50 -12.15
N SER A 89 -7.74 -18.30 -11.66
CA SER A 89 -7.72 -19.75 -11.79
C SER A 89 -7.76 -20.20 -13.25
N GLN A 90 -8.55 -19.53 -14.10
CA GLN A 90 -8.58 -19.81 -15.54
C GLN A 90 -7.25 -19.48 -16.22
N ILE A 91 -6.59 -18.35 -15.84
CA ILE A 91 -5.32 -17.93 -16.44
C ILE A 91 -4.17 -18.85 -16.04
N THR A 92 -4.12 -19.25 -14.76
CA THR A 92 -3.04 -20.07 -14.21
C THR A 92 -3.24 -21.57 -14.45
N GLY A 93 -4.45 -21.98 -14.82
CA GLY A 93 -4.81 -23.42 -14.93
C GLY A 93 -4.81 -24.16 -13.58
N ASN A 94 -4.66 -23.44 -12.46
CA ASN A 94 -4.61 -24.00 -11.12
C ASN A 94 -5.86 -23.59 -10.33
N HIS A 95 -6.53 -24.54 -9.70
CA HIS A 95 -7.70 -24.27 -8.86
C HIS A 95 -7.34 -23.69 -7.47
N ALA A 96 -6.11 -23.91 -7.01
CA ALA A 96 -5.64 -23.46 -5.70
C ALA A 96 -4.99 -22.07 -5.78
N VAL A 97 -5.71 -21.07 -6.31
CA VAL A 97 -5.26 -19.68 -6.33
C VAL A 97 -5.69 -18.95 -5.07
N GLN A 98 -4.73 -18.40 -4.36
CA GLN A 98 -4.94 -17.54 -3.20
C GLN A 98 -4.71 -16.09 -3.59
N LEU A 99 -5.75 -15.26 -3.48
CA LEU A 99 -5.68 -13.82 -3.68
C LEU A 99 -5.63 -13.12 -2.32
N ASN A 100 -4.53 -12.42 -2.05
CA ASN A 100 -4.36 -11.58 -0.86
C ASN A 100 -4.37 -10.11 -1.27
N ILE A 101 -5.06 -9.31 -0.49
CA ILE A 101 -5.18 -7.87 -0.73
C ILE A 101 -4.44 -7.15 0.39
N GLN A 102 -3.41 -6.40 0.02
CA GLN A 102 -2.60 -5.62 0.95
C GLN A 102 -2.88 -4.13 0.76
N GLU A 103 -3.23 -3.45 1.84
CA GLU A 103 -3.46 -2.02 1.83
C GLU A 103 -2.15 -1.24 1.88
N ILE A 104 -2.04 -0.21 1.06
CA ILE A 104 -0.95 0.75 1.09
C ILE A 104 -1.37 1.92 1.99
N LYS A 105 -0.72 2.04 3.15
CA LYS A 105 -1.02 3.09 4.14
C LYS A 105 -0.77 4.50 3.61
N GLU A 106 0.30 4.67 2.83
CA GLU A 106 0.78 5.96 2.32
C GLU A 106 0.83 5.96 0.78
N PRO A 107 -0.32 6.11 0.10
CA PRO A 107 -0.37 6.10 -1.36
C PRO A 107 0.38 7.28 -2.00
N GLU A 108 0.59 8.36 -1.26
CA GLU A 108 1.30 9.55 -1.70
C GLU A 108 2.83 9.37 -1.70
N LEU A 109 3.35 8.30 -1.11
CA LEU A 109 4.76 7.89 -1.16
C LEU A 109 5.02 6.72 -2.12
N ASP A 110 3.99 6.28 -2.86
CA ASP A 110 4.13 5.23 -3.86
C ASP A 110 4.26 5.84 -5.26
N ALA A 111 5.40 5.59 -5.92
CA ALA A 111 5.70 6.19 -7.21
C ALA A 111 4.77 5.70 -8.34
N ALA A 112 4.29 4.46 -8.28
CA ALA A 112 3.37 3.92 -9.29
C ALA A 112 1.99 4.56 -9.18
N LEU A 113 1.51 4.79 -7.95
CA LEU A 113 0.22 5.43 -7.69
C LEU A 113 0.24 6.91 -8.06
N ILE A 114 1.31 7.63 -7.74
CA ILE A 114 1.47 9.02 -8.16
C ILE A 114 1.53 9.11 -9.68
N ALA A 115 2.28 8.23 -10.34
CA ALA A 115 2.35 8.20 -11.81
C ALA A 115 0.96 7.96 -12.43
N GLN A 116 0.16 7.05 -11.86
CA GLN A 116 -1.20 6.80 -12.29
C GLN A 116 -2.08 8.04 -12.08
N GLY A 117 -2.04 8.66 -10.90
CA GLY A 117 -2.83 9.86 -10.60
C GLY A 117 -2.49 11.05 -11.50
N VAL A 118 -1.22 11.23 -11.88
CA VAL A 118 -0.81 12.24 -12.87
C VAL A 118 -1.32 11.85 -14.27
N ALA A 119 -1.21 10.58 -14.66
CA ALA A 119 -1.68 10.09 -15.95
C ALA A 119 -3.19 10.28 -16.12
N ASP A 120 -3.98 9.99 -15.08
CA ASP A 120 -5.43 10.17 -15.07
C ASP A 120 -5.82 11.65 -15.18
N GLN A 121 -5.10 12.55 -14.49
CA GLN A 121 -5.31 13.99 -14.62
C GLN A 121 -4.99 14.51 -16.02
N LEU A 122 -3.93 13.99 -16.66
CA LEU A 122 -3.56 14.34 -18.04
C LEU A 122 -4.61 13.83 -19.04
N ALA A 123 -5.13 12.63 -18.85
CA ALA A 123 -6.24 12.08 -19.65
C ALA A 123 -7.51 12.93 -19.47
N GLY A 124 -7.77 13.45 -18.26
CA GLY A 124 -8.84 14.41 -17.94
C GLY A 124 -8.57 15.84 -18.38
N ARG A 125 -7.60 16.09 -19.27
CA ARG A 125 -7.27 17.42 -19.85
C ARG A 125 -6.82 18.47 -18.83
N VAL A 126 -6.32 18.08 -17.68
CA VAL A 126 -5.71 19.00 -16.71
C VAL A 126 -4.37 19.48 -17.26
N ALA A 127 -4.05 20.76 -17.05
CA ALA A 127 -2.75 21.33 -17.44
C ALA A 127 -1.60 20.56 -16.79
N PHE A 128 -0.68 20.03 -17.59
CA PHE A 128 0.40 19.14 -17.15
C PHE A 128 1.28 19.75 -16.06
N ARG A 129 1.56 21.09 -16.13
CA ARG A 129 2.31 21.80 -15.10
C ARG A 129 1.63 21.77 -13.74
N ARG A 130 0.31 21.93 -13.74
CA ARG A 130 -0.51 21.90 -12.51
C ARG A 130 -0.54 20.49 -11.92
N ALA A 131 -0.72 19.46 -12.76
CA ALA A 131 -0.72 18.07 -12.33
C ALA A 131 0.62 17.68 -11.71
N MET A 132 1.75 17.99 -12.36
CA MET A 132 3.08 17.68 -11.85
C MET A 132 3.39 18.42 -10.54
N LYS A 133 3.12 19.74 -10.45
CA LYS A 133 3.36 20.51 -9.23
C LYS A 133 2.54 19.98 -8.05
N ARG A 134 1.27 19.63 -8.29
CA ARG A 134 0.40 19.06 -7.26
C ARG A 134 0.94 17.72 -6.75
N ALA A 135 1.38 16.85 -7.66
CA ALA A 135 1.97 15.57 -7.31
C ALA A 135 3.24 15.73 -6.44
N VAL A 136 4.10 16.70 -6.80
CA VAL A 136 5.31 17.02 -6.03
C VAL A 136 4.97 17.53 -4.63
N GLN A 137 4.02 18.46 -4.51
CA GLN A 137 3.59 18.99 -3.23
C GLN A 137 2.94 17.93 -2.32
N ASN A 138 2.13 17.03 -2.88
CA ASN A 138 1.50 15.97 -2.10
C ASN A 138 2.54 15.00 -1.54
N ALA A 139 3.51 14.57 -2.36
CA ALA A 139 4.56 13.68 -1.89
C ALA A 139 5.47 14.30 -0.82
N GLN A 140 5.73 15.62 -0.90
CA GLN A 140 6.46 16.31 0.15
C GLN A 140 5.66 16.40 1.46
N LYS A 141 4.37 16.70 1.39
CA LYS A 141 3.50 16.73 2.57
C LYS A 141 3.41 15.38 3.25
N ALA A 142 3.47 14.29 2.48
CA ALA A 142 3.51 12.93 2.99
C ALA A 142 4.88 12.51 3.58
N GLY A 143 5.88 13.42 3.59
CA GLY A 143 7.20 13.17 4.18
C GLY A 143 8.25 12.61 3.22
N GLY A 144 8.01 12.63 1.91
CA GLY A 144 9.03 12.25 0.91
C GLY A 144 10.23 13.21 0.94
N LEU A 145 11.44 12.67 1.11
CA LEU A 145 12.68 13.46 1.17
C LEU A 145 13.09 14.05 -0.18
N GLY A 146 12.56 13.53 -1.25
CA GLY A 146 12.76 14.04 -2.59
C GLY A 146 11.89 13.35 -3.61
N ILE A 147 11.41 14.13 -4.57
CA ILE A 147 10.61 13.63 -5.68
C ILE A 147 11.06 14.27 -7.00
N ARG A 148 11.01 13.46 -8.06
CA ARG A 148 11.14 13.92 -9.43
C ARG A 148 9.98 13.35 -10.25
N VAL A 149 9.24 14.22 -10.93
CA VAL A 149 8.18 13.86 -11.88
C VAL A 149 8.60 14.33 -13.27
N GLN A 150 8.49 13.47 -14.25
CA GLN A 150 8.83 13.77 -15.64
C GLN A 150 7.68 13.34 -16.55
N CYS A 151 7.22 14.24 -17.40
CA CYS A 151 6.24 13.96 -18.44
C CYS A 151 6.89 14.14 -19.82
N SER A 152 6.65 13.21 -20.73
CA SER A 152 7.20 13.22 -22.08
C SER A 152 6.12 12.85 -23.10
N GLY A 153 6.09 13.57 -24.21
CA GLY A 153 5.12 13.40 -25.27
C GLY A 153 4.59 14.74 -25.82
N ARG A 154 3.44 14.72 -26.46
CA ARG A 154 2.74 15.91 -26.99
C ARG A 154 2.04 16.65 -25.86
N LEU A 155 2.79 17.36 -25.03
CA LEU A 155 2.27 18.05 -23.85
C LEU A 155 1.38 19.22 -24.26
N GLY A 156 0.14 19.23 -23.74
CA GLY A 156 -0.87 20.24 -24.08
C GLY A 156 -1.39 20.19 -25.52
N GLY A 157 -1.21 19.07 -26.22
CA GLY A 157 -1.63 18.89 -27.60
C GLY A 157 -0.69 19.51 -28.65
N ALA A 158 0.52 19.92 -28.24
CA ALA A 158 1.52 20.45 -29.17
C ALA A 158 1.90 19.43 -30.25
N GLU A 159 2.17 19.88 -31.46
CA GLU A 159 2.57 19.03 -32.58
C GLU A 159 3.90 18.31 -32.28
N MET A 160 4.87 19.03 -31.78
CA MET A 160 6.16 18.48 -31.40
C MET A 160 6.14 17.93 -29.98
N SER A 161 6.66 16.74 -29.82
CA SER A 161 6.85 16.14 -28.50
C SER A 161 7.98 16.84 -27.74
N ARG A 162 7.80 17.02 -26.46
CA ARG A 162 8.82 17.52 -25.55
C ARG A 162 8.78 16.81 -24.21
N THR A 163 9.86 16.99 -23.45
CA THR A 163 9.97 16.43 -22.11
C THR A 163 10.11 17.57 -21.12
N GLU A 164 9.23 17.58 -20.13
CA GLU A 164 9.30 18.51 -19.00
C GLU A 164 9.36 17.71 -17.69
N TRP A 165 10.08 18.26 -16.70
CA TRP A 165 10.22 17.63 -15.39
C TRP A 165 10.27 18.67 -14.27
N TYR A 166 9.77 18.25 -13.11
CA TYR A 166 9.88 18.99 -11.85
C TYR A 166 10.55 18.10 -10.82
N ARG A 167 11.38 18.70 -9.99
CA ARG A 167 12.08 18.02 -8.90
C ARG A 167 12.12 18.92 -7.68
N GLU A 168 11.82 18.33 -6.53
CA GLU A 168 12.03 18.95 -5.23
C GLU A 168 12.75 17.96 -4.32
N GLY A 169 13.63 18.46 -3.46
CA GLY A 169 14.50 17.64 -2.65
C GLY A 169 15.61 16.93 -3.47
N ARG A 170 16.24 15.95 -2.84
CA ARG A 170 17.32 15.17 -3.44
C ARG A 170 16.80 13.80 -3.92
N VAL A 171 17.27 13.36 -5.07
CA VAL A 171 16.98 12.02 -5.62
C VAL A 171 18.31 11.38 -6.06
N PRO A 172 19.05 10.73 -5.15
CA PRO A 172 20.38 10.20 -5.41
C PRO A 172 20.30 8.86 -6.14
N LEU A 173 20.13 8.88 -7.46
CA LEU A 173 19.93 7.67 -8.28
C LEU A 173 21.13 6.71 -8.27
N HIS A 174 22.35 7.22 -8.07
CA HIS A 174 23.57 6.43 -8.06
C HIS A 174 23.93 5.84 -6.69
N THR A 175 23.28 6.29 -5.63
CA THR A 175 23.49 5.77 -4.27
C THR A 175 22.69 4.49 -4.09
N LEU A 176 23.36 3.35 -3.92
CA LEU A 176 22.73 2.03 -3.84
C LEU A 176 21.85 1.87 -2.58
N ARG A 177 22.32 2.39 -1.45
CA ARG A 177 21.58 2.36 -0.17
C ARG A 177 20.34 3.23 -0.12
N ALA A 178 20.18 4.15 -1.08
CA ALA A 178 19.03 5.03 -1.14
C ALA A 178 17.78 4.25 -1.57
N ASP A 179 16.73 4.30 -0.75
CA ASP A 179 15.40 3.75 -1.09
C ASP A 179 14.72 4.68 -2.08
N ILE A 180 14.74 4.28 -3.34
CA ILE A 180 14.12 5.04 -4.43
C ILE A 180 13.06 4.17 -5.08
N ASP A 181 11.82 4.60 -4.89
CA ASP A 181 10.68 4.04 -5.59
C ASP A 181 10.54 4.65 -7.00
N TYR A 182 10.16 3.81 -7.96
CA TYR A 182 10.03 4.20 -9.36
C TYR A 182 8.72 3.75 -9.96
N GLY A 183 7.96 4.69 -10.51
CA GLY A 183 6.72 4.44 -11.22
C GLY A 183 6.76 4.94 -12.67
N PHE A 184 6.19 4.16 -13.58
CA PHE A 184 5.95 4.53 -14.96
C PHE A 184 4.51 4.23 -15.33
N ARG A 185 3.82 5.22 -15.90
CA ARG A 185 2.47 5.09 -16.46
C ARG A 185 2.33 5.93 -17.73
N GLU A 186 1.38 5.55 -18.56
CA GLU A 186 1.05 6.26 -19.78
C GLU A 186 -0.35 6.85 -19.69
N ALA A 187 -0.46 8.15 -19.98
CA ALA A 187 -1.76 8.82 -20.15
C ALA A 187 -2.18 8.72 -21.62
N ARG A 188 -3.33 8.14 -21.87
CA ARG A 188 -3.92 8.10 -23.21
C ARG A 188 -4.71 9.39 -23.43
N THR A 189 -4.29 10.20 -24.38
CA THR A 189 -4.95 11.45 -24.76
C THR A 189 -5.44 11.38 -26.20
N THR A 190 -6.28 12.31 -26.61
CA THR A 190 -6.76 12.43 -28.00
C THR A 190 -5.63 12.66 -29.01
N TYR A 191 -4.50 13.23 -28.56
CA TYR A 191 -3.32 13.54 -29.39
C TYR A 191 -2.23 12.48 -29.31
N GLY A 192 -2.47 11.36 -28.61
CA GLY A 192 -1.51 10.28 -28.44
C GLY A 192 -1.25 9.93 -26.98
N ARG A 193 -0.09 9.32 -26.72
CA ARG A 193 0.28 8.89 -25.36
C ARG A 193 1.31 9.83 -24.75
N ILE A 194 1.13 10.16 -23.47
CA ILE A 194 2.10 10.91 -22.67
C ILE A 194 2.66 9.97 -21.63
N GLY A 195 3.98 9.73 -21.66
CA GLY A 195 4.65 8.92 -20.66
C GLY A 195 4.94 9.73 -19.40
N VAL A 196 4.54 9.21 -18.23
CA VAL A 196 4.80 9.79 -16.91
C VAL A 196 5.79 8.90 -16.18
N LYS A 197 6.92 9.47 -15.73
CA LYS A 197 7.93 8.80 -14.90
C LYS A 197 8.03 9.53 -13.58
N VAL A 198 7.99 8.78 -12.50
CA VAL A 198 8.07 9.31 -11.13
C VAL A 198 9.18 8.58 -10.38
N TRP A 199 10.00 9.33 -9.65
CA TRP A 199 11.02 8.84 -8.73
C TRP A 199 10.78 9.48 -7.37
N ILE A 200 10.70 8.68 -6.33
CA ILE A 200 10.52 9.15 -4.95
C ILE A 200 11.65 8.60 -4.10
N TYR A 201 12.32 9.49 -3.41
CA TYR A 201 13.33 9.12 -2.43
C TYR A 201 12.72 9.14 -1.03
N LYS A 202 12.71 7.97 -0.39
CA LYS A 202 12.12 7.76 0.95
C LYS A 202 13.16 7.89 2.07
N GLY A 203 14.42 7.65 1.76
CA GLY A 203 15.52 7.70 2.72
C GLY A 203 16.62 6.72 2.39
N ASP A 204 17.59 6.57 3.29
CA ASP A 204 18.67 5.59 3.13
C ASP A 204 18.39 4.36 4.00
N ILE A 205 18.47 3.19 3.39
CA ILE A 205 18.42 1.90 4.09
C ILE A 205 19.85 1.54 4.51
N LEU A 206 20.10 1.57 5.84
CA LEU A 206 21.38 1.17 6.42
C LEU A 206 21.27 -0.28 6.89
N PRO A 207 22.11 -1.21 6.38
CA PRO A 207 22.03 -2.63 6.73
C PRO A 207 22.18 -2.88 8.25
N TYR A 208 22.92 -2.04 8.92
CA TYR A 208 23.09 -2.10 10.37
C TYR A 208 21.79 -1.77 11.14
N LYS A 209 21.02 -0.81 10.65
CA LYS A 209 19.76 -0.40 11.28
C LYS A 209 18.68 -1.47 11.13
N SER A 210 18.59 -2.10 9.96
CA SER A 210 17.67 -3.22 9.73
C SER A 210 17.99 -4.43 10.61
N LEU A 211 19.26 -4.79 10.76
CA LEU A 211 19.69 -5.90 11.64
C LEU A 211 19.39 -5.64 13.12
N LEU A 212 19.45 -4.38 13.56
CA LEU A 212 19.07 -4.00 14.91
C LEU A 212 17.55 -4.02 15.10
N GLU A 213 16.80 -3.51 14.14
CA GLU A 213 15.34 -3.53 14.15
C GLU A 213 14.81 -4.98 14.13
N ASP A 214 15.42 -5.86 13.33
CA ASP A 214 15.08 -7.28 13.29
C ASP A 214 15.41 -7.99 14.60
N LYS A 215 16.52 -7.65 15.25
CA LYS A 215 16.88 -8.18 16.58
C LYS A 215 15.91 -7.70 17.65
N ILE A 216 15.62 -6.40 17.68
CA ILE A 216 14.66 -5.80 18.64
C ILE A 216 13.27 -6.40 18.44
N THR A 217 12.85 -6.59 17.19
CA THR A 217 11.54 -7.19 16.87
C THR A 217 11.49 -8.67 17.27
N LYS A 218 12.59 -9.42 17.06
CA LYS A 218 12.70 -10.80 17.52
C LYS A 218 12.76 -10.91 19.05
N GLU A 219 13.50 -10.04 19.71
CA GLU A 219 13.55 -9.98 21.18
C GLU A 219 12.22 -9.56 21.77
N ALA A 220 11.52 -8.59 21.15
CA ALA A 220 10.18 -8.20 21.55
C ALA A 220 9.15 -9.33 21.32
N ALA A 221 9.25 -10.08 20.23
CA ALA A 221 8.42 -11.25 19.97
C ALA A 221 8.72 -12.41 20.95
N MET A 222 9.99 -12.63 21.28
CA MET A 222 10.38 -13.60 22.32
C MET A 222 9.92 -13.16 23.71
N ALA A 223 10.04 -11.89 24.05
CA ALA A 223 9.58 -11.32 25.32
C ALA A 223 8.05 -11.33 25.44
N ALA A 224 7.34 -11.20 24.31
CA ALA A 224 5.86 -11.32 24.23
C ALA A 224 5.37 -12.77 24.27
N GLY A 225 6.26 -13.76 24.29
CA GLY A 225 5.90 -15.18 24.36
C GLY A 225 5.31 -15.76 23.08
N GLU A 226 5.49 -15.10 21.94
CA GLU A 226 5.09 -15.60 20.63
C GLU A 226 6.06 -16.68 20.12
N THR A 227 6.17 -17.79 20.84
CA THR A 227 6.69 -19.02 20.28
C THR A 227 5.56 -19.69 19.50
N SER A 228 5.72 -19.78 18.20
CA SER A 228 4.97 -20.54 17.20
C SER A 228 3.87 -21.49 17.75
N GLY A 229 2.64 -21.05 17.68
CA GLY A 229 1.47 -21.89 17.96
C GLY A 229 0.50 -21.24 18.93
N GLN A 230 -0.50 -20.57 18.36
CA GLN A 230 -1.80 -20.27 18.95
C GLN A 230 -1.88 -20.16 20.49
N THR A 231 -1.53 -19.00 21.05
CA THR A 231 -2.12 -18.58 22.33
C THR A 231 -2.22 -17.04 22.34
N LYS A 232 -3.44 -16.59 22.56
CA LYS A 232 -3.75 -15.17 22.76
C LYS A 232 -2.85 -14.57 23.87
N PRO A 233 -2.39 -13.33 23.76
CA PRO A 233 -1.59 -12.71 24.80
C PRO A 233 -2.36 -12.69 26.12
N ARG A 234 -1.80 -13.35 27.12
CA ARG A 234 -2.32 -13.30 28.50
C ARG A 234 -1.89 -11.96 29.07
N THR A 235 -2.83 -11.06 29.26
CA THR A 235 -2.58 -9.78 29.91
C THR A 235 -2.04 -10.04 31.33
N VAL A 236 -0.78 -9.76 31.54
CA VAL A 236 -0.20 -9.81 32.89
C VAL A 236 -0.70 -8.60 33.65
N VAL A 237 -1.75 -8.77 34.42
CA VAL A 237 -2.23 -7.76 35.36
C VAL A 237 -1.18 -7.69 36.48
N SER A 238 -0.50 -6.57 36.62
CA SER A 238 0.47 -6.37 37.70
C SER A 238 -0.24 -6.53 39.06
N SER A 239 0.43 -7.15 40.01
CA SER A 239 -0.11 -7.41 41.35
C SER A 239 -0.64 -6.17 42.10
N ALA A 240 -0.20 -4.97 41.68
CA ALA A 240 -0.69 -3.68 42.15
C ALA A 240 -2.13 -3.34 41.64
N ALA A 241 -2.49 -3.80 40.43
CA ALA A 241 -3.86 -3.60 39.91
C ALA A 241 -4.84 -4.60 40.49
N ALA A 242 -4.38 -5.79 40.88
CA ALA A 242 -5.23 -6.78 41.59
C ALA A 242 -5.59 -6.32 43.02
N ARG A 243 -4.67 -5.69 43.76
CA ARG A 243 -4.92 -5.14 45.08
C ARG A 243 -5.91 -3.98 45.06
N ARG A 244 -5.88 -3.11 44.06
CA ARG A 244 -6.90 -2.03 43.96
C ARG A 244 -8.30 -2.51 43.63
N ARG A 245 -8.46 -3.70 43.05
CA ARG A 245 -9.75 -4.26 42.73
C ARG A 245 -10.39 -5.00 43.92
N THR A 246 -9.62 -5.50 44.85
CA THR A 246 -10.11 -6.09 46.11
C THR A 246 -10.48 -5.04 47.17
N GLU A 247 -9.80 -3.87 47.18
CA GLU A 247 -10.15 -2.75 48.06
C GLU A 247 -11.38 -1.96 47.61
N ALA A 248 -11.78 -2.06 46.33
CA ALA A 248 -12.99 -1.41 45.82
C ALA A 248 -14.29 -2.23 46.03
N THR A 249 -14.18 -3.46 46.56
CA THR A 249 -15.33 -4.35 46.79
C THR A 249 -15.73 -4.43 48.25
N GLU A 250 -14.99 -3.78 49.17
CA GLU A 250 -15.31 -3.68 50.59
C GLU A 250 -15.54 -2.23 51.02
N ALA A 251 -16.56 -1.58 50.48
CA ALA A 251 -17.10 -0.35 51.03
C ALA A 251 -18.54 -0.66 51.51
N PRO A 252 -18.89 -0.34 52.78
CA PRO A 252 -20.15 -0.74 53.35
C PRO A 252 -21.34 0.03 52.77
N GLU A 253 -22.42 -0.69 52.60
CA GLU A 253 -23.75 -0.16 52.33
C GLU A 253 -24.15 0.84 53.42
N VAL A 254 -24.64 2.01 53.05
CA VAL A 254 -25.34 2.97 53.89
C VAL A 254 -26.81 2.95 53.47
N PRO A 255 -27.75 2.83 54.39
CA PRO A 255 -29.16 2.57 54.08
C PRO A 255 -29.88 3.82 53.60
N ASP A 256 -30.89 3.55 52.79
CA ASP A 256 -31.90 4.48 52.29
C ASP A 256 -32.51 5.37 53.37
N THR A 257 -32.59 6.65 53.06
CA THR A 257 -33.54 7.54 53.74
C THR A 257 -34.34 8.29 52.69
N GLU A 258 -35.64 8.16 52.87
CA GLU A 258 -36.78 8.63 52.10
C GLU A 258 -36.73 10.08 51.61
N ALA A 259 -37.41 10.26 50.50
CA ALA A 259 -37.87 11.53 49.94
C ALA A 259 -38.79 12.34 50.91
N PRO A 260 -38.97 13.63 50.67
CA PRO A 260 -40.30 14.01 50.24
C PRO A 260 -40.36 14.95 49.05
N ALA A 261 -41.48 14.83 48.36
CA ALA A 261 -41.99 15.62 47.27
C ALA A 261 -42.32 17.06 47.68
N ALA A 262 -42.18 17.99 46.78
CA ALA A 262 -43.00 19.20 46.65
C ALA A 262 -42.73 19.85 45.30
N GLU A 263 -43.70 19.80 44.47
CA GLU A 263 -44.59 20.88 43.99
C GLU A 263 -44.01 21.73 42.85
N THR A 264 -44.65 21.59 41.73
CA THR A 264 -44.75 22.56 40.64
C THR A 264 -45.62 23.76 41.06
N PRO A 265 -45.45 24.93 40.50
CA PRO A 265 -46.57 25.48 39.74
C PRO A 265 -46.23 26.05 38.39
N ASP A 266 -47.25 25.93 37.52
CA ASP A 266 -47.56 26.59 36.28
C ASP A 266 -47.25 28.10 36.23
N ALA A 267 -46.96 28.57 35.05
CA ALA A 267 -47.64 29.70 34.40
C ALA A 267 -47.07 29.98 33.00
N ASP A 268 -47.87 29.72 32.00
CA ASP A 268 -48.00 30.40 30.71
C ASP A 268 -48.45 31.87 30.89
N PRO A 269 -48.69 32.65 29.84
CA PRO A 269 -47.95 32.94 28.60
C PRO A 269 -47.81 34.47 28.33
N ALA A 270 -46.96 34.84 27.41
CA ALA A 270 -47.20 35.95 26.45
C ALA A 270 -46.14 35.95 25.34
#